data_d059ce14c97db306fe3b434eac800b1d
#
_entry.id   d059ce14c97db306fe3b434eac800b1d
#
_cell.length_a   1.000
_cell.length_b   1.000
_cell.length_c   1.000
_cell.angle_alpha   90.00
_cell.angle_beta   90.00
_cell.angle_gamma   90.00
#
_symmetry.space_group_name_H-M   'P 1'
#
loop_
_entity.id
_entity.type
_entity.pdbx_description
1 polymer ?
#
loop_
_entity_poly.entity_id
_entity_poly.type
_entity_poly.pdbx_seq_one_letter_code
_entity_poly.pdbx_strand_id
1 'polypeptide(L)'
;MWRVVGHTGAVRLLDHSIESDRLAHAYLITGPPQVGKTTLARILARCLNCEKGPTDEPCGSCRGCEDILAGRSTDVQEIDAASRTGVDDIREVIESIRYAPAPGKYRIFIIDEVHMLSKQAFNALLKTLEEPPQDVVFIFATTEIRKLPMTVLSRCQRFDLRRIEAEELAAYLTVITGREGVTASPAALALIARAADGSARDGLSILDQAIAHCGGAIEEDALGAMLGLADRVKLFDLFEALMRGEIGDALSELARQYAAGVDPIVVLQDLLDLTHWLTRLKVTPEAGAAVMVAEAERRRGGDLASRLSMPVLSRCWQMLLKALGEARAAPNSLAAVEMALVRIAYVADLPTPADLVKSLGD
;
A
#
# COMPACT_ATOMS: atom_id res chain seq x y z
N MET A 1 19.44 -12.49 12.14
CA MET A 1 19.07 -12.63 10.70
C MET A 1 17.65 -12.16 10.42
N TRP A 2 17.22 -11.08 11.05
CA TRP A 2 15.89 -10.48 10.94
C TRP A 2 16.03 -9.10 10.28
N ARG A 3 16.31 -9.10 8.97
CA ARG A 3 16.34 -7.84 8.22
C ARG A 3 14.91 -7.44 7.89
N VAL A 4 14.41 -6.48 8.62
CA VAL A 4 13.23 -5.72 8.20
C VAL A 4 13.62 -4.95 6.95
N VAL A 5 12.97 -5.22 5.85
CA VAL A 5 13.24 -4.53 4.58
C VAL A 5 12.67 -3.12 4.64
N GLY A 6 13.41 -2.13 4.17
CA GLY A 6 12.94 -0.77 3.98
C GLY A 6 12.93 0.14 5.21
N HIS A 7 13.26 -0.35 6.41
CA HIS A 7 13.09 0.41 7.65
C HIS A 7 14.38 0.54 8.48
N THR A 8 15.52 0.66 7.81
CA THR A 8 16.85 0.68 8.45
C THR A 8 16.97 1.73 9.57
N GLY A 9 16.33 2.91 9.42
CA GLY A 9 16.35 3.96 10.44
C GLY A 9 15.60 3.57 11.71
N ALA A 10 14.41 2.99 11.58
CA ALA A 10 13.60 2.52 12.71
C ALA A 10 14.29 1.35 13.44
N VAL A 11 14.84 0.41 12.67
CA VAL A 11 15.57 -0.75 13.21
C VAL A 11 16.78 -0.29 14.01
N ARG A 12 17.62 0.61 13.49
CA ARG A 12 18.80 1.12 14.22
C ARG A 12 18.46 1.81 15.54
N LEU A 13 17.34 2.55 15.60
CA LEU A 13 16.91 3.20 16.82
C LEU A 13 16.42 2.18 17.86
N LEU A 14 15.73 1.12 17.41
CA LEU A 14 15.31 0.02 18.28
C LEU A 14 16.51 -0.78 18.79
N ASP A 15 17.47 -1.11 17.93
CA ASP A 15 18.70 -1.80 18.28
C ASP A 15 19.46 -1.02 19.36
N HIS A 16 19.64 0.29 19.15
CA HIS A 16 20.30 1.16 20.14
C HIS A 16 19.55 1.23 21.47
N SER A 17 18.21 1.22 21.43
CA SER A 17 17.39 1.25 22.66
C SER A 17 17.53 -0.07 23.44
N ILE A 18 17.63 -1.20 22.75
CA ILE A 18 17.84 -2.53 23.34
C ILE A 18 19.26 -2.65 23.92
N GLU A 19 20.29 -2.26 23.17
CA GLU A 19 21.69 -2.32 23.59
C GLU A 19 22.00 -1.42 24.79
N SER A 20 21.35 -0.25 24.85
CA SER A 20 21.52 0.72 25.94
C SER A 20 20.65 0.47 27.17
N ASP A 21 19.84 -0.60 27.16
CA ASP A 21 18.85 -0.94 28.22
C ASP A 21 17.87 0.23 28.50
N ARG A 22 17.55 1.01 27.46
CA ARG A 22 16.64 2.17 27.54
C ARG A 22 15.35 1.86 26.78
N LEU A 23 14.63 0.87 27.26
CA LEU A 23 13.38 0.47 26.65
C LEU A 23 12.24 1.42 27.05
N ALA A 24 11.45 1.83 26.07
CA ALA A 24 10.23 2.59 26.33
C ALA A 24 9.12 1.61 26.76
N HIS A 25 8.25 2.07 27.67
CA HIS A 25 7.06 1.32 28.07
C HIS A 25 5.97 1.30 26.98
N ALA A 26 6.03 2.21 26.02
CA ALA A 26 5.08 2.28 24.91
C ALA A 26 5.76 2.72 23.61
N TYR A 27 5.51 1.96 22.57
CA TYR A 27 5.96 2.21 21.20
C TYR A 27 4.76 2.51 20.31
N LEU A 28 4.91 3.43 19.37
CA LEU A 28 3.92 3.73 18.35
C LEU A 28 4.53 3.58 16.97
N ILE A 29 4.11 2.57 16.23
CA ILE A 29 4.53 2.28 14.87
C ILE A 29 3.44 2.83 13.93
N THR A 30 3.79 3.82 13.11
CA THR A 30 2.86 4.44 12.17
C THR A 30 3.37 4.32 10.73
N GLY A 31 2.48 4.33 9.77
CA GLY A 31 2.82 4.24 8.35
C GLY A 31 1.67 3.75 7.49
N PRO A 32 1.82 3.78 6.16
CA PRO A 32 0.82 3.28 5.22
C PRO A 32 0.38 1.84 5.53
N PRO A 33 -0.76 1.38 4.98
CA PRO A 33 -1.13 -0.02 5.08
C PRO A 33 -0.04 -0.94 4.54
N GLN A 34 0.09 -2.14 5.12
CA GLN A 34 0.90 -3.27 4.63
C GLN A 34 2.42 -3.05 4.54
N VAL A 35 2.95 -1.96 5.11
CA VAL A 35 4.41 -1.68 5.14
C VAL A 35 5.19 -2.47 6.21
N GLY A 36 4.53 -3.35 6.97
CA GLY A 36 5.18 -4.20 7.96
C GLY A 36 5.10 -3.70 9.41
N LYS A 37 4.13 -2.84 9.76
CA LYS A 37 3.94 -2.33 11.13
C LYS A 37 3.83 -3.45 12.15
N THR A 38 2.89 -4.36 11.97
CA THR A 38 2.64 -5.50 12.86
C THR A 38 3.81 -6.49 12.86
N THR A 39 4.48 -6.65 11.71
CA THR A 39 5.69 -7.47 11.60
C THR A 39 6.82 -6.90 12.46
N LEU A 40 7.05 -5.59 12.40
CA LEU A 40 8.05 -4.92 13.25
C LEU A 40 7.70 -5.05 14.74
N ALA A 41 6.41 -4.90 15.10
CA ALA A 41 5.91 -5.11 16.46
C ALA A 41 6.23 -6.53 16.99
N ARG A 42 5.97 -7.56 16.19
CA ARG A 42 6.27 -8.96 16.55
C ARG A 42 7.77 -9.21 16.64
N ILE A 43 8.58 -8.59 15.77
CA ILE A 43 10.04 -8.70 15.84
C ILE A 43 10.55 -8.08 17.15
N LEU A 44 10.07 -6.87 17.50
CA LEU A 44 10.42 -6.23 18.77
C LEU A 44 10.03 -7.11 19.96
N ALA A 45 8.84 -7.68 19.95
CA ALA A 45 8.40 -8.61 21.00
C ALA A 45 9.34 -9.83 21.14
N ARG A 46 9.86 -10.35 20.03
CA ARG A 46 10.84 -11.44 20.04
C ARG A 46 12.21 -10.99 20.54
N CYS A 47 12.65 -9.79 20.20
CA CYS A 47 13.89 -9.21 20.72
C CYS A 47 13.85 -9.10 22.25
N LEU A 48 12.70 -8.71 22.81
CA LEU A 48 12.51 -8.53 24.24
C LEU A 48 12.37 -9.86 24.99
N ASN A 49 11.64 -10.83 24.43
CA ASN A 49 11.31 -12.11 25.10
C ASN A 49 12.11 -13.32 24.60
N CYS A 50 13.18 -13.10 23.83
CA CYS A 50 14.12 -14.17 23.52
C CYS A 50 14.82 -14.67 24.80
N GLU A 51 15.08 -15.96 24.93
CA GLU A 51 15.85 -16.51 26.07
C GLU A 51 17.23 -15.86 26.22
N LYS A 52 17.83 -15.44 25.10
CA LYS A 52 19.10 -14.67 25.07
C LYS A 52 18.92 -13.16 25.20
N GLY A 53 17.65 -12.69 25.24
CA GLY A 53 17.32 -11.27 25.20
C GLY A 53 17.29 -10.60 26.58
N PRO A 54 17.01 -9.29 26.64
CA PRO A 54 16.77 -8.45 25.46
C PRO A 54 17.95 -8.42 24.49
N THR A 55 17.69 -8.54 23.19
CA THR A 55 18.71 -8.58 22.13
C THR A 55 18.15 -8.06 20.81
N ASP A 56 18.97 -7.40 20.02
CA ASP A 56 18.68 -6.98 18.66
C ASP A 56 18.62 -8.14 17.66
N GLU A 57 19.27 -9.30 18.02
CA GLU A 57 19.24 -10.51 17.22
C GLU A 57 18.58 -11.68 17.97
N PRO A 58 17.24 -11.80 17.93
CA PRO A 58 16.54 -12.92 18.58
C PRO A 58 16.91 -14.23 17.88
N CYS A 59 17.16 -15.29 18.68
CA CYS A 59 17.72 -16.55 18.17
C CYS A 59 16.80 -17.30 17.19
N GLY A 60 15.48 -17.04 17.21
CA GLY A 60 14.50 -17.63 16.30
C GLY A 60 14.10 -19.07 16.63
N SER A 61 14.85 -19.79 17.48
CA SER A 61 14.71 -21.22 17.75
C SER A 61 14.40 -21.57 19.22
N CYS A 62 14.37 -20.59 20.11
CA CYS A 62 13.93 -20.82 21.49
C CYS A 62 12.40 -20.81 21.58
N ARG A 63 11.87 -21.40 22.63
CA ARG A 63 10.42 -21.50 22.86
C ARG A 63 9.73 -20.14 22.80
N GLY A 64 10.29 -19.10 23.42
CA GLY A 64 9.75 -17.74 23.37
C GLY A 64 9.67 -17.21 21.95
N CYS A 65 10.71 -17.38 21.13
CA CYS A 65 10.73 -16.95 19.73
C CYS A 65 9.72 -17.71 18.85
N GLU A 66 9.59 -19.02 19.04
CA GLU A 66 8.67 -19.88 18.27
C GLU A 66 7.21 -19.60 18.65
N ASP A 67 6.91 -19.49 19.94
CA ASP A 67 5.54 -19.22 20.42
C ASP A 67 5.04 -17.83 19.99
N ILE A 68 5.91 -16.80 19.98
CA ILE A 68 5.57 -15.47 19.47
C ILE A 68 5.32 -15.53 17.97
N LEU A 69 6.17 -16.23 17.21
CA LEU A 69 5.99 -16.37 15.76
C LEU A 69 4.69 -17.09 15.41
N ALA A 70 4.33 -18.10 16.19
CA ALA A 70 3.11 -18.88 16.01
C ALA A 70 1.85 -18.21 16.61
N GLY A 71 1.99 -17.02 17.25
CA GLY A 71 0.87 -16.33 17.90
C GLY A 71 0.30 -17.06 19.13
N ARG A 72 1.10 -17.92 19.80
CA ARG A 72 0.68 -18.74 20.95
C ARG A 72 1.30 -18.30 22.27
N SER A 73 2.11 -17.25 22.25
CA SER A 73 2.75 -16.75 23.46
C SER A 73 1.71 -16.21 24.45
N THR A 74 1.82 -16.64 25.72
CA THR A 74 0.99 -16.11 26.82
C THR A 74 1.43 -14.71 27.25
N ASP A 75 2.69 -14.36 27.02
CA ASP A 75 3.29 -13.08 27.41
C ASP A 75 3.22 -12.02 26.31
N VAL A 76 2.86 -12.41 25.08
CA VAL A 76 2.65 -11.48 23.97
C VAL A 76 1.22 -11.61 23.46
N GLN A 77 0.40 -10.62 23.75
CA GLN A 77 -1.00 -10.58 23.32
C GLN A 77 -1.12 -9.60 22.13
N GLU A 78 -1.64 -10.11 21.01
CA GLU A 78 -1.93 -9.31 19.84
C GLU A 78 -3.44 -9.10 19.71
N ILE A 79 -3.84 -7.85 19.58
CA ILE A 79 -5.23 -7.40 19.55
C ILE A 79 -5.41 -6.54 18.31
N ASP A 80 -6.35 -6.91 17.47
CA ASP A 80 -6.78 -6.07 16.37
C ASP A 80 -7.93 -5.18 16.86
N ALA A 81 -7.66 -3.88 16.94
CA ALA A 81 -8.65 -2.89 17.37
C ALA A 81 -9.78 -2.69 16.36
N ALA A 82 -9.67 -3.17 15.12
CA ALA A 82 -10.78 -3.15 14.17
C ALA A 82 -11.87 -4.17 14.53
N SER A 83 -11.49 -5.30 15.13
CA SER A 83 -12.39 -6.35 15.58
C SER A 83 -12.80 -6.22 17.06
N ARG A 84 -12.00 -5.51 17.88
CA ARG A 84 -12.19 -5.31 19.33
C ARG A 84 -12.11 -3.84 19.69
N THR A 85 -13.17 -3.09 19.42
CA THR A 85 -13.24 -1.63 19.62
C THR A 85 -13.76 -1.24 21.00
N GLY A 86 -14.28 -2.18 21.76
CA GLY A 86 -15.01 -1.96 23.00
C GLY A 86 -14.14 -1.56 24.19
N VAL A 87 -14.78 -0.89 25.16
CA VAL A 87 -14.12 -0.57 26.45
C VAL A 87 -13.86 -1.81 27.25
N ASP A 88 -14.75 -2.80 27.17
CA ASP A 88 -14.69 -4.03 27.96
C ASP A 88 -13.53 -4.91 27.47
N ASP A 89 -13.30 -4.97 26.15
CA ASP A 89 -12.13 -5.65 25.57
C ASP A 89 -10.81 -5.08 26.11
N ILE A 90 -10.70 -3.77 26.18
CA ILE A 90 -9.51 -3.09 26.72
C ILE A 90 -9.41 -3.23 28.23
N ARG A 91 -10.52 -3.31 28.96
CA ARG A 91 -10.51 -3.59 30.40
C ARG A 91 -9.97 -4.99 30.69
N GLU A 92 -10.35 -6.00 29.92
CA GLU A 92 -9.76 -7.36 30.04
C GLU A 92 -8.25 -7.32 29.84
N VAL A 93 -7.77 -6.54 28.86
CA VAL A 93 -6.33 -6.33 28.65
C VAL A 93 -5.69 -5.70 29.88
N ILE A 94 -6.26 -4.62 30.43
CA ILE A 94 -5.74 -3.93 31.61
C ILE A 94 -5.76 -4.83 32.86
N GLU A 95 -6.79 -5.65 33.02
CA GLU A 95 -6.84 -6.62 34.11
C GLU A 95 -5.76 -7.69 33.96
N SER A 96 -5.50 -8.13 32.73
CA SER A 96 -4.45 -9.11 32.44
C SER A 96 -3.05 -8.59 32.73
N ILE A 97 -2.83 -7.27 32.70
CA ILE A 97 -1.53 -6.65 33.02
C ILE A 97 -1.08 -6.91 34.45
N ARG A 98 -2.02 -7.13 35.37
CA ARG A 98 -1.71 -7.36 36.80
C ARG A 98 -1.00 -8.68 37.07
N TYR A 99 -0.99 -9.58 36.10
CA TYR A 99 -0.29 -10.86 36.24
C TYR A 99 1.14 -10.73 35.73
N ALA A 100 2.12 -11.17 36.52
CA ALA A 100 3.52 -11.19 36.08
C ALA A 100 3.71 -12.03 34.81
N PRO A 101 4.67 -11.72 33.95
CA PRO A 101 5.02 -12.56 32.81
C PRO A 101 5.41 -13.96 33.29
N ALA A 102 4.96 -15.00 32.57
CA ALA A 102 5.18 -16.39 33.03
C ALA A 102 6.53 -16.92 32.53
N PRO A 103 6.72 -17.26 31.22
CA PRO A 103 8.02 -17.69 30.71
C PRO A 103 8.87 -16.55 30.13
N GLY A 104 8.29 -15.39 29.79
CA GLY A 104 8.98 -14.25 29.19
C GLY A 104 9.56 -13.29 30.22
N LYS A 105 10.37 -12.34 29.76
CA LYS A 105 10.89 -11.24 30.59
C LYS A 105 9.92 -10.05 30.62
N TYR A 106 9.17 -9.85 29.54
CA TYR A 106 8.24 -8.74 29.37
C TYR A 106 6.86 -9.24 28.99
N ARG A 107 5.83 -8.60 29.53
CA ARG A 107 4.46 -8.75 29.09
C ARG A 107 4.16 -7.71 28.03
N ILE A 108 3.88 -8.15 26.80
CA ILE A 108 3.81 -7.27 25.64
C ILE A 108 2.40 -7.29 25.07
N PHE A 109 1.85 -6.11 24.83
CA PHE A 109 0.55 -5.92 24.22
C PHE A 109 0.73 -5.22 22.87
N ILE A 110 0.48 -5.95 21.79
CA ILE A 110 0.47 -5.40 20.43
C ILE A 110 -0.97 -5.04 20.10
N ILE A 111 -1.26 -3.76 19.89
CA ILE A 111 -2.59 -3.29 19.49
C ILE A 111 -2.50 -2.74 18.07
N ASP A 112 -3.00 -3.54 17.14
CA ASP A 112 -3.01 -3.15 15.72
C ASP A 112 -4.24 -2.28 15.41
N GLU A 113 -4.08 -1.38 14.43
CA GLU A 113 -5.05 -0.36 14.03
C GLU A 113 -5.66 0.38 15.24
N VAL A 114 -4.80 0.75 16.18
CA VAL A 114 -5.19 1.34 17.48
C VAL A 114 -6.11 2.55 17.35
N HIS A 115 -6.10 3.25 16.22
CA HIS A 115 -7.00 4.37 15.93
C HIS A 115 -8.49 3.99 15.86
N MET A 116 -8.80 2.70 15.77
CA MET A 116 -10.18 2.16 15.79
C MET A 116 -10.75 2.05 17.21
N LEU A 117 -9.94 2.18 18.25
CA LEU A 117 -10.40 2.17 19.63
C LEU A 117 -11.35 3.35 19.93
N SER A 118 -12.36 3.09 20.73
CA SER A 118 -13.25 4.14 21.22
C SER A 118 -12.52 5.11 22.16
N LYS A 119 -13.01 6.34 22.25
CA LYS A 119 -12.48 7.33 23.20
C LYS A 119 -12.44 6.83 24.65
N GLN A 120 -13.43 6.03 25.03
CA GLN A 120 -13.51 5.45 26.36
C GLN A 120 -12.44 4.36 26.58
N ALA A 121 -12.14 3.56 25.56
CA ALA A 121 -11.06 2.58 25.57
C ALA A 121 -9.70 3.26 25.70
N PHE A 122 -9.44 4.34 24.96
CA PHE A 122 -8.24 5.15 25.14
C PHE A 122 -8.11 5.71 26.56
N ASN A 123 -9.18 6.26 27.13
CA ASN A 123 -9.17 6.78 28.50
C ASN A 123 -8.86 5.69 29.55
N ALA A 124 -9.30 4.48 29.34
CA ALA A 124 -8.96 3.35 30.21
C ALA A 124 -7.47 3.00 30.15
N LEU A 125 -6.84 3.08 28.96
CA LEU A 125 -5.40 2.84 28.78
C LEU A 125 -4.51 3.95 29.34
N LEU A 126 -5.00 5.22 29.39
CA LEU A 126 -4.18 6.37 29.81
C LEU A 126 -3.56 6.18 31.18
N LYS A 127 -4.30 5.65 32.15
CA LYS A 127 -3.78 5.41 33.52
C LYS A 127 -2.58 4.48 33.52
N THR A 128 -2.65 3.40 32.72
CA THR A 128 -1.57 2.42 32.60
C THR A 128 -0.37 2.98 31.82
N LEU A 129 -0.61 3.89 30.86
CA LEU A 129 0.46 4.56 30.13
C LEU A 129 1.13 5.67 30.96
N GLU A 130 0.43 6.25 31.96
CA GLU A 130 0.98 7.23 32.88
C GLU A 130 1.82 6.59 33.99
N GLU A 131 1.34 5.46 34.52
CA GLU A 131 1.99 4.69 35.56
C GLU A 131 2.17 3.23 35.06
N PRO A 132 3.12 3.00 34.12
CA PRO A 132 3.30 1.68 33.53
C PRO A 132 3.82 0.70 34.58
N PRO A 133 3.20 -0.48 34.71
CA PRO A 133 3.74 -1.53 35.54
C PRO A 133 5.12 -1.96 35.04
N GLN A 134 5.94 -2.48 35.95
CA GLN A 134 7.25 -3.03 35.61
C GLN A 134 7.10 -4.18 34.61
N ASP A 135 8.02 -4.27 33.67
CA ASP A 135 8.10 -5.33 32.65
C ASP A 135 6.89 -5.44 31.71
N VAL A 136 6.09 -4.36 31.59
CA VAL A 136 4.98 -4.24 30.63
C VAL A 136 5.35 -3.31 29.50
N VAL A 137 5.14 -3.76 28.26
CA VAL A 137 5.43 -2.98 27.05
C VAL A 137 4.20 -2.96 26.16
N PHE A 138 3.79 -1.76 25.74
CA PHE A 138 2.76 -1.56 24.74
C PHE A 138 3.39 -1.29 23.38
N ILE A 139 2.86 -1.90 22.32
CA ILE A 139 3.26 -1.64 20.94
C ILE A 139 1.99 -1.33 20.15
N PHE A 140 1.77 -0.06 19.85
CA PHE A 140 0.65 0.40 19.05
C PHE A 140 1.03 0.46 17.57
N ALA A 141 0.17 -0.05 16.69
CA ALA A 141 0.31 0.12 15.26
C ALA A 141 -0.90 0.88 14.71
N THR A 142 -0.67 1.80 13.77
CA THR A 142 -1.74 2.59 13.16
C THR A 142 -1.40 3.06 11.75
N THR A 143 -2.43 3.17 10.92
CA THR A 143 -2.37 3.86 9.62
C THR A 143 -2.75 5.34 9.75
N GLU A 144 -3.47 5.74 10.81
CA GLU A 144 -4.05 7.07 10.96
C GLU A 144 -3.65 7.73 12.29
N ILE A 145 -2.43 8.24 12.36
CA ILE A 145 -1.90 8.90 13.56
C ILE A 145 -2.74 10.10 14.02
N ARG A 146 -3.38 10.81 13.07
CA ARG A 146 -4.18 12.01 13.37
C ARG A 146 -5.44 11.72 14.19
N LYS A 147 -5.89 10.47 14.23
CA LYS A 147 -7.04 10.04 15.04
C LYS A 147 -6.66 9.73 16.50
N LEU A 148 -5.37 9.62 16.80
CA LEU A 148 -4.90 9.32 18.16
C LEU A 148 -4.92 10.55 19.07
N PRO A 149 -5.35 10.40 20.34
CA PRO A 149 -5.29 11.49 21.31
C PRO A 149 -3.84 11.91 21.57
N MET A 150 -3.60 13.22 21.71
CA MET A 150 -2.27 13.77 22.03
C MET A 150 -1.71 13.23 23.36
N THR A 151 -2.59 12.89 24.29
CA THR A 151 -2.23 12.27 25.59
C THR A 151 -1.56 10.91 25.43
N VAL A 152 -1.93 10.13 24.40
CA VAL A 152 -1.29 8.87 24.06
C VAL A 152 0.02 9.12 23.30
N LEU A 153 -0.02 10.01 22.30
CA LEU A 153 1.14 10.33 21.46
C LEU A 153 2.34 10.83 22.28
N SER A 154 2.10 11.65 23.31
CA SER A 154 3.16 12.21 24.17
C SER A 154 3.87 11.18 25.06
N ARG A 155 3.31 9.99 25.20
CA ARG A 155 3.83 8.91 26.07
C ARG A 155 4.44 7.74 25.30
N CYS A 156 4.35 7.78 23.97
CA CYS A 156 4.85 6.72 23.11
C CYS A 156 6.13 7.15 22.39
N GLN A 157 7.10 6.25 22.32
CA GLN A 157 8.20 6.39 21.37
C GLN A 157 7.71 6.08 19.97
N ARG A 158 7.80 7.07 19.05
CA ARG A 158 7.21 6.97 17.72
C ARG A 158 8.20 6.50 16.67
N PHE A 159 7.73 5.62 15.78
CA PHE A 159 8.44 5.13 14.60
C PHE A 159 7.57 5.27 13.36
N ASP A 160 8.03 6.07 12.40
CA ASP A 160 7.32 6.31 11.15
C ASP A 160 7.89 5.40 10.06
N LEU A 161 7.11 4.41 9.63
CA LEU A 161 7.45 3.53 8.54
C LEU A 161 7.03 4.16 7.20
N ARG A 162 7.83 3.93 6.17
CA ARG A 162 7.58 4.41 4.82
C ARG A 162 7.24 3.24 3.89
N ARG A 163 6.77 3.55 2.69
CA ARG A 163 6.76 2.58 1.61
C ARG A 163 8.18 2.16 1.30
N ILE A 164 8.35 0.88 0.98
CA ILE A 164 9.65 0.33 0.59
C ILE A 164 9.92 0.77 -0.85
N GLU A 165 11.12 1.27 -1.12
CA GLU A 165 11.52 1.64 -2.48
C GLU A 165 11.53 0.40 -3.40
N ALA A 166 11.12 0.59 -4.66
CA ALA A 166 10.96 -0.52 -5.60
C ALA A 166 12.25 -1.32 -5.80
N GLU A 167 13.41 -0.65 -5.82
CA GLU A 167 14.72 -1.29 -5.95
C GLU A 167 15.05 -2.17 -4.74
N GLU A 168 14.75 -1.68 -3.54
CA GLU A 168 14.97 -2.41 -2.30
C GLU A 168 14.03 -3.62 -2.18
N LEU A 169 12.77 -3.45 -2.61
CA LEU A 169 11.80 -4.54 -2.66
C LEU A 169 12.18 -5.59 -3.71
N ALA A 170 12.65 -5.19 -4.89
CA ALA A 170 13.14 -6.10 -5.92
C ALA A 170 14.36 -6.91 -5.44
N ALA A 171 15.29 -6.27 -4.75
CA ALA A 171 16.44 -6.95 -4.13
C ALA A 171 16.00 -7.97 -3.07
N TYR A 172 14.99 -7.63 -2.27
CA TYR A 172 14.40 -8.56 -1.30
C TYR A 172 13.73 -9.75 -2.00
N LEU A 173 12.94 -9.53 -3.03
CA LEU A 173 12.30 -10.59 -3.81
C LEU A 173 13.32 -11.52 -4.47
N THR A 174 14.46 -10.99 -4.93
CA THR A 174 15.59 -11.79 -5.45
C THR A 174 16.12 -12.77 -4.40
N VAL A 175 16.23 -12.36 -3.14
CA VAL A 175 16.65 -13.26 -2.05
C VAL A 175 15.60 -14.33 -1.79
N ILE A 176 14.32 -14.00 -1.87
CA ILE A 176 13.23 -14.96 -1.64
C ILE A 176 13.18 -15.99 -2.78
N THR A 177 13.20 -15.56 -4.05
CA THR A 177 13.21 -16.50 -5.19
C THR A 177 14.40 -17.46 -5.13
N GLY A 178 15.57 -16.98 -4.74
CA GLY A 178 16.74 -17.84 -4.53
C GLY A 178 16.55 -18.90 -3.42
N ARG A 179 15.77 -18.59 -2.38
CA ARG A 179 15.44 -19.55 -1.29
C ARG A 179 14.38 -20.56 -1.71
N GLU A 180 13.40 -20.13 -2.49
CA GLU A 180 12.34 -20.98 -3.03
C GLU A 180 12.83 -21.84 -4.23
N GLY A 181 14.08 -21.63 -4.69
CA GLY A 181 14.62 -22.34 -5.84
C GLY A 181 13.96 -21.98 -7.17
N VAL A 182 13.35 -20.80 -7.24
CA VAL A 182 12.65 -20.29 -8.42
C VAL A 182 13.55 -19.34 -9.19
N THR A 183 13.59 -19.50 -10.51
CA THR A 183 14.29 -18.58 -11.41
C THR A 183 13.35 -17.44 -11.81
N ALA A 184 13.78 -16.20 -11.62
CA ALA A 184 13.03 -15.04 -12.07
C ALA A 184 13.96 -14.02 -12.72
N SER A 185 13.55 -13.41 -13.82
CA SER A 185 14.34 -12.37 -14.47
C SER A 185 14.36 -11.10 -13.61
N PRO A 186 15.46 -10.33 -13.61
CA PRO A 186 15.51 -9.06 -12.86
C PRO A 186 14.40 -8.08 -13.26
N ALA A 187 14.02 -8.09 -14.54
CA ALA A 187 12.92 -7.28 -15.06
C ALA A 187 11.56 -7.69 -14.46
N ALA A 188 11.30 -9.00 -14.35
CA ALA A 188 10.08 -9.51 -13.70
C ALA A 188 10.04 -9.14 -12.22
N LEU A 189 11.14 -9.29 -11.47
CA LEU A 189 11.18 -8.91 -10.05
C LEU A 189 11.00 -7.41 -9.85
N ALA A 190 11.57 -6.59 -10.72
CA ALA A 190 11.34 -5.15 -10.72
C ALA A 190 9.87 -4.81 -11.03
N LEU A 191 9.21 -5.57 -11.91
CA LEU A 191 7.80 -5.41 -12.22
C LEU A 191 6.92 -5.76 -11.01
N ILE A 192 7.19 -6.87 -10.30
CA ILE A 192 6.50 -7.23 -9.05
C ILE A 192 6.67 -6.13 -8.01
N ALA A 193 7.90 -5.66 -7.80
CA ALA A 193 8.20 -4.63 -6.81
C ALA A 193 7.43 -3.33 -7.07
N ARG A 194 7.22 -2.99 -8.33
CA ARG A 194 6.42 -1.84 -8.76
C ARG A 194 4.93 -2.05 -8.50
N ALA A 195 4.41 -3.21 -8.93
CA ALA A 195 3.00 -3.56 -8.73
C ALA A 195 2.62 -3.62 -7.25
N ALA A 196 3.57 -3.97 -6.38
CA ALA A 196 3.40 -4.03 -4.93
C ALA A 196 3.34 -2.65 -4.24
N ASP A 197 3.63 -1.55 -4.93
CA ASP A 197 3.54 -0.17 -4.43
C ASP A 197 4.17 0.02 -3.03
N GLY A 198 5.36 -0.56 -2.83
CA GLY A 198 6.12 -0.45 -1.58
C GLY A 198 5.61 -1.32 -0.42
N SER A 199 4.73 -2.29 -0.69
CA SER A 199 4.24 -3.28 0.25
C SER A 199 4.99 -4.61 0.08
N ALA A 200 5.73 -5.04 1.10
CA ALA A 200 6.39 -6.34 1.06
C ALA A 200 5.37 -7.50 1.02
N ARG A 201 4.22 -7.36 1.69
CA ARG A 201 3.16 -8.36 1.70
C ARG A 201 2.56 -8.57 0.31
N ASP A 202 2.24 -7.48 -0.38
CA ASP A 202 1.66 -7.55 -1.72
C ASP A 202 2.70 -8.06 -2.72
N GLY A 203 3.97 -7.63 -2.60
CA GLY A 203 5.07 -8.15 -3.40
C GLY A 203 5.25 -9.67 -3.27
N LEU A 204 5.16 -10.20 -2.06
CA LEU A 204 5.21 -11.64 -1.82
C LEU A 204 3.97 -12.35 -2.37
N SER A 205 2.78 -11.76 -2.23
CA SER A 205 1.54 -12.34 -2.76
C SER A 205 1.55 -12.41 -4.29
N ILE A 206 2.03 -11.35 -4.95
CA ILE A 206 2.19 -11.32 -6.41
C ILE A 206 3.26 -12.34 -6.85
N LEU A 207 4.37 -12.44 -6.12
CA LEU A 207 5.41 -13.42 -6.41
C LEU A 207 4.88 -14.86 -6.30
N ASP A 208 4.11 -15.17 -5.27
CA ASP A 208 3.50 -16.49 -5.06
C ASP A 208 2.55 -16.86 -6.21
N GLN A 209 1.70 -15.90 -6.63
CA GLN A 209 0.85 -16.06 -7.81
C GLN A 209 1.67 -16.28 -9.09
N ALA A 210 2.77 -15.54 -9.27
CA ALA A 210 3.64 -15.68 -10.43
C ALA A 210 4.33 -17.06 -10.45
N ILE A 211 4.78 -17.57 -9.31
CA ILE A 211 5.33 -18.93 -9.18
C ILE A 211 4.30 -19.97 -9.59
N ALA A 212 3.07 -19.83 -9.11
CA ALA A 212 1.98 -20.76 -9.43
C ALA A 212 1.58 -20.70 -10.91
N HIS A 213 1.61 -19.53 -11.53
CA HIS A 213 1.16 -19.31 -12.91
C HIS A 213 2.23 -19.69 -13.95
N CYS A 214 3.49 -19.33 -13.72
CA CYS A 214 4.56 -19.48 -14.70
C CYS A 214 5.21 -20.88 -14.70
N GLY A 215 4.98 -21.71 -13.68
CA GLY A 215 5.39 -23.13 -13.65
C GLY A 215 6.89 -23.41 -13.74
N GLY A 216 7.76 -22.41 -13.51
CA GLY A 216 9.22 -22.57 -13.58
C GLY A 216 9.98 -21.25 -13.53
N ALA A 217 10.26 -20.67 -14.71
CA ALA A 217 10.94 -19.37 -14.79
C ALA A 217 9.91 -18.24 -14.89
N ILE A 218 10.08 -17.21 -14.05
CA ILE A 218 9.24 -16.00 -14.08
C ILE A 218 9.90 -14.99 -15.02
N GLU A 219 9.37 -14.91 -16.24
CA GLU A 219 9.79 -13.94 -17.25
C GLU A 219 8.87 -12.73 -17.27
N GLU A 220 9.39 -11.59 -17.73
CA GLU A 220 8.68 -10.31 -17.74
C GLU A 220 7.37 -10.38 -18.53
N ASP A 221 7.39 -11.02 -19.71
CA ASP A 221 6.21 -11.11 -20.59
C ASP A 221 5.08 -11.94 -19.96
N ALA A 222 5.41 -13.10 -19.38
CA ALA A 222 4.43 -13.97 -18.72
C ALA A 222 3.83 -13.28 -17.49
N LEU A 223 4.66 -12.62 -16.71
CA LEU A 223 4.23 -11.83 -15.56
C LEU A 223 3.40 -10.62 -15.99
N GLY A 224 3.79 -9.93 -17.07
CA GLY A 224 3.05 -8.82 -17.64
C GLY A 224 1.64 -9.24 -18.08
N ALA A 225 1.51 -10.41 -18.70
CA ALA A 225 0.20 -10.97 -19.05
C ALA A 225 -0.64 -11.28 -17.80
N MET A 226 -0.04 -11.88 -16.77
CA MET A 226 -0.71 -12.18 -15.49
C MET A 226 -1.19 -10.90 -14.77
N LEU A 227 -0.40 -9.83 -14.82
CA LEU A 227 -0.73 -8.53 -14.22
C LEU A 227 -1.64 -7.66 -15.10
N GLY A 228 -2.07 -8.17 -16.26
CA GLY A 228 -2.94 -7.44 -17.19
C GLY A 228 -2.26 -6.30 -17.96
N LEU A 229 -0.92 -6.28 -18.04
CA LEU A 229 -0.20 -5.23 -18.76
C LEU A 229 -0.45 -5.25 -20.28
N ALA A 230 -0.82 -6.39 -20.87
CA ALA A 230 -1.26 -6.49 -22.25
C ALA A 230 -2.53 -5.66 -22.53
N ASP A 231 -3.34 -5.42 -21.52
CA ASP A 231 -4.54 -4.60 -21.63
C ASP A 231 -4.22 -3.08 -21.65
N ARG A 232 -3.01 -2.68 -21.23
CA ARG A 232 -2.58 -1.27 -21.31
C ARG A 232 -2.44 -0.75 -22.74
N VAL A 233 -2.00 -1.58 -23.70
CA VAL A 233 -1.95 -1.18 -25.12
C VAL A 233 -3.35 -0.84 -25.61
N LYS A 234 -4.33 -1.64 -25.28
CA LYS A 234 -5.75 -1.42 -25.60
C LYS A 234 -6.30 -0.17 -24.91
N LEU A 235 -5.86 0.08 -23.66
CA LEU A 235 -6.22 1.30 -22.95
C LEU A 235 -5.71 2.56 -23.65
N PHE A 236 -4.47 2.53 -24.15
CA PHE A 236 -3.92 3.62 -24.94
C PHE A 236 -4.70 3.81 -26.26
N ASP A 237 -5.06 2.70 -26.94
CA ASP A 237 -5.85 2.76 -28.17
C ASP A 237 -7.23 3.39 -27.92
N LEU A 238 -7.89 2.98 -26.84
CA LEU A 238 -9.16 3.55 -26.38
C LEU A 238 -9.02 5.06 -26.07
N PHE A 239 -7.98 5.43 -25.29
CA PHE A 239 -7.75 6.81 -24.93
C PHE A 239 -7.45 7.70 -26.16
N GLU A 240 -6.63 7.23 -27.09
CA GLU A 240 -6.33 7.96 -28.32
C GLU A 240 -7.57 8.14 -29.20
N ALA A 241 -8.40 7.11 -29.34
CA ALA A 241 -9.66 7.19 -30.09
C ALA A 241 -10.59 8.26 -29.46
N LEU A 242 -10.69 8.28 -28.12
CA LEU A 242 -11.45 9.30 -27.39
C LEU A 242 -10.92 10.71 -27.65
N MET A 243 -9.59 10.91 -27.61
CA MET A 243 -8.97 12.24 -27.81
C MET A 243 -9.03 12.71 -29.25
N ARG A 244 -9.22 11.80 -30.24
CA ARG A 244 -9.45 12.12 -31.65
C ARG A 244 -10.94 12.31 -31.98
N GLY A 245 -11.86 12.07 -31.02
CA GLY A 245 -13.30 12.10 -31.29
C GLY A 245 -13.83 10.89 -32.08
N GLU A 246 -13.02 9.83 -32.24
CA GLU A 246 -13.35 8.57 -32.95
C GLU A 246 -14.21 7.67 -32.06
N ILE A 247 -15.43 8.12 -31.74
CA ILE A 247 -16.27 7.45 -30.74
C ILE A 247 -16.67 6.03 -31.14
N GLY A 248 -16.83 5.75 -32.42
CA GLY A 248 -17.16 4.41 -32.92
C GLY A 248 -16.09 3.38 -32.57
N ASP A 249 -14.81 3.74 -32.73
CA ASP A 249 -13.67 2.90 -32.41
C ASP A 249 -13.51 2.74 -30.91
N ALA A 250 -13.71 3.82 -30.14
CA ALA A 250 -13.68 3.77 -28.70
C ALA A 250 -14.75 2.84 -28.11
N LEU A 251 -15.99 2.90 -28.57
CA LEU A 251 -17.07 2.01 -28.13
C LEU A 251 -16.82 0.55 -28.56
N SER A 252 -16.25 0.35 -29.76
CA SER A 252 -15.88 -0.99 -30.24
C SER A 252 -14.79 -1.61 -29.38
N GLU A 253 -13.79 -0.82 -28.94
CA GLU A 253 -12.75 -1.30 -28.05
C GLU A 253 -13.30 -1.61 -26.65
N LEU A 254 -14.14 -0.75 -26.08
CA LEU A 254 -14.83 -1.02 -24.81
C LEU A 254 -15.65 -2.31 -24.87
N ALA A 255 -16.41 -2.53 -25.96
CA ALA A 255 -17.21 -3.73 -26.16
C ALA A 255 -16.33 -5.00 -26.23
N ARG A 256 -15.16 -4.93 -26.87
CA ARG A 256 -14.20 -6.05 -26.91
C ARG A 256 -13.66 -6.37 -25.53
N GLN A 257 -13.28 -5.38 -24.74
CA GLN A 257 -12.81 -5.56 -23.38
C GLN A 257 -13.92 -6.15 -22.47
N TYR A 258 -15.13 -5.65 -22.60
CA TYR A 258 -16.28 -6.16 -21.85
C TYR A 258 -16.59 -7.62 -22.21
N ALA A 259 -16.55 -7.98 -23.50
CA ALA A 259 -16.72 -9.38 -23.97
C ALA A 259 -15.59 -10.31 -23.47
N ALA A 260 -14.40 -9.77 -23.21
CA ALA A 260 -13.28 -10.49 -22.59
C ALA A 260 -13.41 -10.58 -21.05
N GLY A 261 -14.46 -10.03 -20.44
CA GLY A 261 -14.75 -10.10 -19.01
C GLY A 261 -14.20 -8.93 -18.17
N VAL A 262 -13.70 -7.88 -18.80
CA VAL A 262 -13.24 -6.68 -18.09
C VAL A 262 -14.43 -5.86 -17.58
N ASP A 263 -14.42 -5.49 -16.31
CA ASP A 263 -15.46 -4.61 -15.74
C ASP A 263 -15.32 -3.19 -16.33
N PRO A 264 -16.39 -2.61 -16.90
CA PRO A 264 -16.37 -1.23 -17.44
C PRO A 264 -15.94 -0.17 -16.42
N ILE A 265 -16.21 -0.39 -15.12
CA ILE A 265 -15.77 0.51 -14.05
C ILE A 265 -14.25 0.51 -13.94
N VAL A 266 -13.60 -0.63 -14.10
CA VAL A 266 -12.13 -0.75 -14.11
C VAL A 266 -11.54 0.01 -15.28
N VAL A 267 -12.16 -0.08 -16.48
CA VAL A 267 -11.71 0.69 -17.66
C VAL A 267 -11.73 2.20 -17.39
N LEU A 268 -12.76 2.72 -16.70
CA LEU A 268 -12.79 4.14 -16.29
C LEU A 268 -11.69 4.50 -15.29
N GLN A 269 -11.37 3.61 -14.35
CA GLN A 269 -10.29 3.81 -13.39
C GLN A 269 -8.94 3.86 -14.11
N ASP A 270 -8.71 2.95 -15.03
CA ASP A 270 -7.48 2.90 -15.81
C ASP A 270 -7.32 4.14 -16.71
N LEU A 271 -8.40 4.63 -17.30
CA LEU A 271 -8.41 5.89 -18.06
C LEU A 271 -8.09 7.12 -17.18
N LEU A 272 -8.59 7.13 -15.93
CA LEU A 272 -8.25 8.16 -14.93
C LEU A 272 -6.76 8.13 -14.61
N ASP A 273 -6.21 6.97 -14.32
CA ASP A 273 -4.80 6.79 -13.97
C ASP A 273 -3.89 7.18 -15.16
N LEU A 274 -4.27 6.79 -16.38
CA LEU A 274 -3.56 7.19 -17.59
C LEU A 274 -3.59 8.71 -17.76
N THR A 275 -4.76 9.35 -17.61
CA THR A 275 -4.90 10.81 -17.75
C THR A 275 -4.06 11.55 -16.70
N HIS A 276 -4.05 11.05 -15.45
CA HIS A 276 -3.23 11.60 -14.37
C HIS A 276 -1.73 11.46 -14.70
N TRP A 277 -1.30 10.29 -15.16
CA TRP A 277 0.10 10.05 -15.53
C TRP A 277 0.54 10.95 -16.69
N LEU A 278 -0.27 11.10 -17.76
CA LEU A 278 -0.02 12.01 -18.87
C LEU A 278 0.09 13.47 -18.40
N THR A 279 -0.77 13.88 -17.46
CA THR A 279 -0.72 15.20 -16.84
C THR A 279 0.59 15.41 -16.08
N ARG A 280 1.03 14.42 -15.31
CA ARG A 280 2.33 14.46 -14.59
C ARG A 280 3.51 14.53 -15.56
N LEU A 281 3.51 13.73 -16.63
CA LEU A 281 4.54 13.81 -17.68
C LEU A 281 4.65 15.21 -18.27
N LYS A 282 3.53 15.89 -18.45
CA LYS A 282 3.50 17.25 -19.01
C LYS A 282 3.99 18.33 -18.04
N VAL A 283 3.70 18.22 -16.75
CA VAL A 283 4.03 19.21 -15.71
C VAL A 283 5.44 18.98 -15.15
N THR A 284 5.79 17.75 -14.90
CA THR A 284 7.07 17.34 -14.29
C THR A 284 7.63 16.13 -15.03
N PRO A 285 8.29 16.33 -16.18
CA PRO A 285 8.79 15.23 -17.02
C PRO A 285 9.69 14.26 -16.27
N GLU A 286 10.57 14.75 -15.38
CA GLU A 286 11.47 13.92 -14.58
C GLU A 286 10.69 13.02 -13.58
N ALA A 287 9.71 13.58 -12.88
CA ALA A 287 8.89 12.83 -11.92
C ALA A 287 7.88 11.89 -12.62
N GLY A 288 7.40 12.27 -13.82
CA GLY A 288 6.57 11.43 -14.67
C GLY A 288 7.34 10.24 -15.27
N ALA A 289 8.62 10.43 -15.58
CA ALA A 289 9.52 9.41 -16.07
C ALA A 289 9.95 8.41 -14.97
N ALA A 290 9.94 8.84 -13.70
CA ALA A 290 10.21 7.98 -12.55
C ALA A 290 9.10 6.96 -12.27
N VAL A 291 7.88 7.17 -12.79
CA VAL A 291 6.84 6.12 -12.82
C VAL A 291 7.31 5.07 -13.83
N MET A 292 7.70 3.91 -13.33
CA MET A 292 8.30 2.85 -14.14
C MET A 292 7.25 2.17 -15.01
N VAL A 293 7.12 2.69 -16.20
CA VAL A 293 6.26 2.19 -17.28
C VAL A 293 7.20 1.55 -18.32
N ALA A 294 6.75 0.55 -19.06
CA ALA A 294 7.52 -0.04 -20.14
C ALA A 294 8.00 1.05 -21.12
N GLU A 295 9.17 0.89 -21.71
CA GLU A 295 9.77 1.95 -22.55
C GLU A 295 8.86 2.34 -23.75
N ALA A 296 8.15 1.36 -24.31
CA ALA A 296 7.17 1.60 -25.38
C ALA A 296 5.98 2.48 -24.90
N GLU A 297 5.47 2.22 -23.71
CA GLU A 297 4.40 3.03 -23.10
C GLU A 297 4.91 4.43 -22.76
N ARG A 298 6.14 4.55 -22.28
CA ARG A 298 6.76 5.85 -21.98
C ARG A 298 6.88 6.71 -23.23
N ARG A 299 7.31 6.13 -24.35
CA ARG A 299 7.35 6.84 -25.64
C ARG A 299 5.95 7.28 -26.07
N ARG A 300 4.99 6.36 -26.08
CA ARG A 300 3.60 6.63 -26.47
C ARG A 300 2.95 7.69 -25.57
N GLY A 301 3.14 7.57 -24.25
CA GLY A 301 2.66 8.57 -23.30
C GLY A 301 3.32 9.94 -23.45
N GLY A 302 4.63 9.99 -23.72
CA GLY A 302 5.35 11.21 -24.02
C GLY A 302 4.82 11.92 -25.27
N ASP A 303 4.55 11.18 -26.33
CA ASP A 303 3.95 11.70 -27.57
C ASP A 303 2.54 12.25 -27.31
N LEU A 304 1.71 11.51 -26.56
CA LEU A 304 0.36 11.97 -26.19
C LEU A 304 0.41 13.23 -25.31
N ALA A 305 1.26 13.24 -24.27
CA ALA A 305 1.41 14.39 -23.39
C ALA A 305 1.90 15.64 -24.14
N SER A 306 2.72 15.49 -25.19
CA SER A 306 3.17 16.61 -26.03
C SER A 306 2.02 17.20 -26.85
N ARG A 307 1.16 16.36 -27.42
CA ARG A 307 0.05 16.76 -28.32
C ARG A 307 -1.18 17.31 -27.56
N LEU A 308 -1.48 16.75 -26.37
CA LEU A 308 -2.65 17.17 -25.60
C LEU A 308 -2.35 18.41 -24.76
N SER A 309 -3.26 19.38 -24.72
CA SER A 309 -3.13 20.58 -23.89
C SER A 309 -3.53 20.29 -22.42
N MET A 310 -3.01 21.10 -21.48
CA MET A 310 -3.40 20.99 -20.06
C MET A 310 -4.92 21.15 -19.83
N PRO A 311 -5.61 22.10 -20.49
CA PRO A 311 -7.06 22.20 -20.37
C PRO A 311 -7.80 20.94 -20.82
N VAL A 312 -7.35 20.27 -21.90
CA VAL A 312 -7.94 19.01 -22.38
C VAL A 312 -7.75 17.90 -21.35
N LEU A 313 -6.52 17.70 -20.85
CA LEU A 313 -6.23 16.67 -19.83
C LEU A 313 -7.01 16.91 -18.53
N SER A 314 -7.06 18.17 -18.05
CA SER A 314 -7.82 18.52 -16.84
C SER A 314 -9.32 18.26 -17.00
N ARG A 315 -9.88 18.62 -18.16
CA ARG A 315 -11.30 18.41 -18.47
C ARG A 315 -11.61 16.92 -18.58
N CYS A 316 -10.78 16.17 -19.29
CA CYS A 316 -10.90 14.72 -19.42
C CYS A 316 -10.91 14.04 -18.03
N TRP A 317 -9.94 14.39 -17.18
CA TRP A 317 -9.86 13.85 -15.83
C TRP A 317 -11.10 14.14 -14.98
N GLN A 318 -11.61 15.38 -15.01
CA GLN A 318 -12.84 15.76 -14.29
C GLN A 318 -14.05 14.97 -14.79
N MET A 319 -14.18 14.79 -16.11
CA MET A 319 -15.29 14.05 -16.71
C MET A 319 -15.22 12.57 -16.37
N LEU A 320 -14.04 11.95 -16.41
CA LEU A 320 -13.82 10.57 -16.01
C LEU A 320 -14.12 10.36 -14.52
N LEU A 321 -13.66 11.26 -13.65
CA LEU A 321 -13.93 11.18 -12.21
C LEU A 321 -15.43 11.24 -11.90
N LYS A 322 -16.15 12.14 -12.58
CA LYS A 322 -17.61 12.23 -12.47
C LYS A 322 -18.30 10.96 -12.99
N ALA A 323 -17.85 10.49 -14.17
CA ALA A 323 -18.37 9.29 -14.80
C ALA A 323 -18.19 8.02 -13.92
N LEU A 324 -17.07 7.92 -13.21
CA LEU A 324 -16.82 6.83 -12.27
C LEU A 324 -17.87 6.78 -11.14
N GLY A 325 -18.24 7.96 -10.60
CA GLY A 325 -19.32 8.05 -9.60
C GLY A 325 -20.69 7.68 -10.18
N GLU A 326 -21.00 8.15 -11.40
CA GLU A 326 -22.25 7.86 -12.12
C GLU A 326 -22.35 6.35 -12.46
N ALA A 327 -21.28 5.73 -12.96
CA ALA A 327 -21.27 4.33 -13.34
C ALA A 327 -21.45 3.38 -12.15
N ARG A 328 -20.88 3.74 -10.98
CA ARG A 328 -21.05 2.95 -9.74
C ARG A 328 -22.48 3.02 -9.20
N ALA A 329 -23.21 4.11 -9.44
CA ALA A 329 -24.58 4.29 -8.99
C ALA A 329 -25.62 3.83 -10.03
N ALA A 330 -25.22 3.61 -11.29
CA ALA A 330 -26.12 3.28 -12.38
C ALA A 330 -26.58 1.80 -12.30
N PRO A 331 -27.84 1.50 -12.66
CA PRO A 331 -28.34 0.11 -12.76
C PRO A 331 -27.60 -0.70 -13.84
N ASN A 332 -27.07 -0.06 -14.87
CA ASN A 332 -26.25 -0.65 -15.94
C ASN A 332 -24.95 0.15 -16.07
N SER A 333 -23.87 -0.41 -15.52
CA SER A 333 -22.55 0.21 -15.53
C SER A 333 -22.00 0.37 -16.96
N LEU A 334 -22.21 -0.62 -17.85
CA LEU A 334 -21.74 -0.57 -19.23
C LEU A 334 -22.35 0.63 -19.97
N ALA A 335 -23.67 0.77 -19.95
CA ALA A 335 -24.36 1.87 -20.60
C ALA A 335 -23.93 3.25 -20.03
N ALA A 336 -23.69 3.34 -18.73
CA ALA A 336 -23.18 4.56 -18.09
C ALA A 336 -21.77 4.90 -18.56
N VAL A 337 -20.90 3.90 -18.71
CA VAL A 337 -19.54 4.08 -19.22
C VAL A 337 -19.57 4.48 -20.71
N GLU A 338 -20.36 3.81 -21.55
CA GLU A 338 -20.52 4.19 -22.96
C GLU A 338 -20.93 5.67 -23.09
N MET A 339 -21.95 6.09 -22.33
CA MET A 339 -22.38 7.50 -22.35
C MET A 339 -21.32 8.46 -21.83
N ALA A 340 -20.49 8.03 -20.89
CA ALA A 340 -19.35 8.83 -20.43
C ALA A 340 -18.31 9.01 -21.53
N LEU A 341 -17.94 7.93 -22.25
CA LEU A 341 -17.00 7.99 -23.36
C LEU A 341 -17.52 8.88 -24.49
N VAL A 342 -18.81 8.76 -24.84
CA VAL A 342 -19.46 9.65 -25.82
C VAL A 342 -19.31 11.12 -25.41
N ARG A 343 -19.64 11.45 -24.16
CA ARG A 343 -19.50 12.83 -23.66
C ARG A 343 -18.07 13.34 -23.72
N ILE A 344 -17.09 12.50 -23.38
CA ILE A 344 -15.67 12.88 -23.41
C ILE A 344 -15.22 13.14 -24.85
N ALA A 345 -15.53 12.25 -25.78
CA ALA A 345 -15.14 12.39 -27.19
C ALA A 345 -15.70 13.68 -27.82
N TYR A 346 -16.98 14.00 -27.58
CA TYR A 346 -17.58 15.22 -28.10
C TYR A 346 -17.06 16.51 -27.45
N VAL A 347 -16.58 16.45 -26.22
CA VAL A 347 -16.05 17.61 -25.48
C VAL A 347 -14.56 17.81 -25.73
N ALA A 348 -13.85 16.76 -26.17
CA ALA A 348 -12.42 16.83 -26.44
C ALA A 348 -12.08 17.90 -27.50
N ASP A 349 -12.92 18.04 -28.53
CA ASP A 349 -12.73 18.98 -29.64
C ASP A 349 -13.33 20.39 -29.40
N LEU A 350 -14.02 20.63 -28.29
CA LEU A 350 -14.58 21.94 -28.03
C LEU A 350 -13.50 22.94 -27.63
N PRO A 351 -13.51 24.15 -28.26
CA PRO A 351 -12.59 25.23 -27.90
C PRO A 351 -12.77 25.61 -26.42
N THR A 352 -11.68 25.95 -25.76
CA THR A 352 -11.76 26.43 -24.37
C THR A 352 -12.41 27.81 -24.32
N PRO A 353 -13.00 28.24 -23.19
CA PRO A 353 -13.48 29.61 -23.04
C PRO A 353 -12.42 30.66 -23.37
N ALA A 354 -11.15 30.38 -23.10
CA ALA A 354 -10.04 31.24 -23.44
C ALA A 354 -9.78 31.33 -24.96
N ASP A 355 -9.97 30.23 -25.69
CA ASP A 355 -9.85 30.18 -27.14
C ASP A 355 -11.01 30.93 -27.80
N LEU A 356 -12.23 30.80 -27.26
CA LEU A 356 -13.39 31.57 -27.73
C LEU A 356 -13.22 33.07 -27.48
N VAL A 357 -12.72 33.48 -26.33
CA VAL A 357 -12.45 34.90 -26.04
C VAL A 357 -11.38 35.46 -26.99
N LYS A 358 -10.33 34.70 -27.31
CA LYS A 358 -9.34 35.11 -28.31
C LYS A 358 -9.92 35.21 -29.69
N SER A 359 -10.75 34.26 -30.12
CA SER A 359 -11.38 34.27 -31.46
C SER A 359 -12.47 35.36 -31.63
N LEU A 360 -13.00 35.92 -30.56
CA LEU A 360 -13.96 37.03 -30.55
C LEU A 360 -13.28 38.40 -30.41
N GLY A 361 -11.98 38.43 -30.10
CA GLY A 361 -11.18 39.63 -29.91
C GLY A 361 -10.31 40.02 -31.13
N ASP A 362 -10.23 39.15 -32.14
CA ASP A 362 -9.69 39.38 -33.47
C ASP A 362 -10.83 39.66 -34.45
#